data_c9dea4623a1a455ec5f472b121815ad0
#
_entry.id   c9dea4623a1a455ec5f472b121815ad0
#
_cell.length_a   1.000
_cell.length_b   1.000
_cell.length_c   1.000
_cell.angle_alpha   90.00
_cell.angle_beta   90.00
_cell.angle_gamma   90.00
#
_symmetry.space_group_name_H-M   'P 1'
#
loop_
_entity.id
_entity.type
_entity.pdbx_description
1 polymer ?
#
loop_
_entity_poly.entity_id
_entity_poly.type
_entity_poly.pdbx_seq_one_letter_code
_entity_poly.pdbx_strand_id
1 'polypeptide(L)'
;MVASLEIEEAECAERDDQITRTVAGLGKPEGPPDPLEPLRLAQAAAQMGLKHVVVTSVDRDDLPDKGAGHYAATIRALQHKLPEATVEVLVPDFLGHEEEALQTVLAERPDVFNHNIETVRRLHPRMRGAKASYDTALWLLRRGKEVADYPVLTKSGIIVGLGETNDEVIETMHDLREHGVDVVTIGQYLQPSPKHARIDRWVHPDEFRWLRQQGEAMGFGSVFSGPLVRSSYRADEQRHAAATGRGAVAL
;
A
#
# COMPACT_ATOMS: atom_id res chain seq x y z
N MET A 1 0.24 -17.42 4.03
CA MET A 1 0.29 -15.97 3.82
C MET A 1 0.01 -15.35 5.17
N VAL A 2 0.79 -14.43 5.66
CA VAL A 2 0.45 -13.68 6.87
C VAL A 2 -0.09 -12.36 6.37
N ALA A 3 -1.40 -12.14 6.50
CA ALA A 3 -1.98 -10.83 6.28
C ALA A 3 -1.64 -9.95 7.48
N SER A 4 -1.04 -8.81 7.26
CA SER A 4 -0.79 -7.81 8.29
C SER A 4 -1.99 -6.86 8.33
N LEU A 5 -2.58 -6.72 9.50
CA LEU A 5 -3.49 -5.62 9.81
C LEU A 5 -2.64 -4.46 10.27
N GLU A 6 -2.56 -3.42 9.44
CA GLU A 6 -2.01 -2.15 9.89
C GLU A 6 -3.14 -1.34 10.53
N ILE A 7 -2.99 -1.08 11.81
CA ILE A 7 -3.99 -0.43 12.66
C ILE A 7 -3.58 1.03 12.85
N GLU A 8 -4.54 1.93 12.78
CA GLU A 8 -4.31 3.33 13.14
C GLU A 8 -3.84 3.49 14.58
N GLU A 9 -2.70 4.18 14.75
CA GLU A 9 -2.04 4.45 16.02
C GLU A 9 -2.79 5.50 16.85
N ALA A 10 -3.89 5.20 17.46
CA ALA A 10 -4.40 6.09 18.52
C ALA A 10 -4.34 5.49 19.93
N GLU A 11 -4.25 4.16 20.10
CA GLU A 11 -4.29 3.53 21.42
C GLU A 11 -3.45 2.25 21.60
N CYS A 12 -2.44 1.97 20.77
CA CYS A 12 -1.82 0.64 20.74
C CYS A 12 -0.30 0.55 20.89
N ALA A 13 0.37 1.54 21.46
CA ALA A 13 1.83 1.51 21.66
C ALA A 13 2.35 0.31 22.49
N GLU A 14 1.51 -0.32 23.31
CA GLU A 14 1.91 -1.49 24.12
C GLU A 14 1.52 -2.86 23.52
N ARG A 15 0.63 -2.89 22.49
CA ARG A 15 0.24 -4.14 21.81
C ARG A 15 1.04 -4.41 20.53
N ASP A 16 1.68 -3.42 19.99
CA ASP A 16 2.42 -3.46 18.71
C ASP A 16 3.60 -4.44 18.73
N ASP A 17 4.23 -4.61 19.89
CA ASP A 17 5.43 -5.44 20.07
C ASP A 17 5.17 -6.95 19.87
N GLN A 18 3.96 -7.45 20.11
CA GLN A 18 3.65 -8.87 19.92
C GLN A 18 3.23 -9.20 18.48
N ILE A 19 2.50 -8.32 17.80
CA ILE A 19 2.05 -8.54 16.42
C ILE A 19 3.23 -8.39 15.48
N THR A 20 4.06 -7.36 15.64
CA THR A 20 5.27 -7.14 14.86
C THR A 20 6.30 -8.25 15.04
N ARG A 21 6.46 -8.81 16.23
CA ARG A 21 7.35 -9.95 16.50
C ARG A 21 6.91 -11.24 15.83
N THR A 22 5.62 -11.45 15.65
CA THR A 22 5.10 -12.66 14.98
C THR A 22 5.34 -12.61 13.47
N VAL A 23 5.40 -11.41 12.88
CA VAL A 23 5.55 -11.22 11.42
C VAL A 23 7.02 -11.04 10.99
N ALA A 24 7.85 -10.45 11.82
CA ALA A 24 9.22 -10.03 11.46
C ALA A 24 10.26 -11.15 11.38
N GLY A 25 9.93 -12.40 11.66
CA GLY A 25 10.96 -13.41 11.98
C GLY A 25 11.23 -14.52 10.98
N LEU A 26 10.38 -14.84 10.04
CA LEU A 26 10.38 -16.18 9.49
C LEU A 26 10.71 -16.33 7.99
N GLY A 27 11.04 -15.27 7.27
CA GLY A 27 11.36 -15.42 5.84
C GLY A 27 10.16 -15.95 5.02
N LYS A 28 10.43 -16.78 4.01
CA LYS A 28 9.37 -17.38 3.18
C LYS A 28 8.45 -18.27 4.03
N PRO A 29 7.12 -18.06 3.98
CA PRO A 29 6.17 -18.91 4.70
C PRO A 29 6.30 -20.38 4.29
N GLU A 30 6.26 -21.29 5.26
CA GLU A 30 6.26 -22.72 5.02
C GLU A 30 4.82 -23.19 4.73
N GLY A 31 4.62 -23.75 3.53
CA GLY A 31 3.35 -24.38 3.13
C GLY A 31 2.27 -23.43 2.59
N PRO A 32 1.08 -23.97 2.32
CA PRO A 32 -0.05 -23.21 1.77
C PRO A 32 -0.60 -22.20 2.79
N PRO A 33 -1.31 -21.15 2.33
CA PRO A 33 -2.04 -20.24 3.20
C PRO A 33 -3.06 -21.01 4.05
N ASP A 34 -3.22 -20.61 5.31
CA ASP A 34 -4.24 -21.19 6.16
C ASP A 34 -5.64 -20.77 5.66
N PRO A 35 -6.52 -21.70 5.29
CA PRO A 35 -7.84 -21.38 4.75
C PRO A 35 -8.77 -20.68 5.75
N LEU A 36 -8.45 -20.72 7.05
CA LEU A 36 -9.22 -20.04 8.11
C LEU A 36 -8.66 -18.64 8.44
N GLU A 37 -7.50 -18.26 7.91
CA GLU A 37 -6.90 -16.94 8.16
C GLU A 37 -7.84 -15.77 7.79
N PRO A 38 -8.53 -15.77 6.62
CA PRO A 38 -9.46 -14.71 6.25
C PRO A 38 -10.58 -14.49 7.28
N LEU A 39 -11.12 -15.58 7.82
CA LEU A 39 -12.19 -15.51 8.84
C LEU A 39 -11.67 -14.99 10.17
N ARG A 40 -10.49 -15.44 10.61
CA ARG A 40 -9.86 -14.97 11.85
C ARG A 40 -9.46 -13.50 11.77
N LEU A 41 -8.94 -13.07 10.62
CA LEU A 41 -8.60 -11.67 10.36
C LEU A 41 -9.85 -10.80 10.43
N ALA A 42 -10.93 -11.17 9.74
CA ALA A 42 -12.19 -10.45 9.78
C ALA A 42 -12.81 -10.39 11.19
N GLN A 43 -12.67 -11.46 11.96
CA GLN A 43 -13.13 -11.50 13.35
C GLN A 43 -12.30 -10.57 14.24
N ALA A 44 -10.98 -10.55 14.08
CA ALA A 44 -10.09 -9.64 14.82
C ALA A 44 -10.41 -8.17 14.48
N ALA A 45 -10.53 -7.83 13.19
CA ALA A 45 -10.91 -6.50 12.75
C ALA A 45 -12.25 -6.03 13.34
N ALA A 46 -13.24 -6.95 13.42
CA ALA A 46 -14.53 -6.66 14.03
C ALA A 46 -14.43 -6.44 15.56
N GLN A 47 -13.64 -7.24 16.25
CA GLN A 47 -13.40 -7.06 17.70
C GLN A 47 -12.70 -5.73 18.01
N MET A 48 -11.89 -5.23 17.09
CA MET A 48 -11.22 -3.93 17.20
C MET A 48 -12.11 -2.76 16.79
N GLY A 49 -13.27 -3.00 16.22
CA GLY A 49 -14.20 -1.96 15.76
C GLY A 49 -13.69 -1.14 14.60
N LEU A 50 -12.86 -1.74 13.72
CA LEU A 50 -12.23 -1.01 12.62
C LEU A 50 -13.28 -0.55 11.60
N LYS A 51 -13.13 0.68 11.12
CA LYS A 51 -13.95 1.28 10.06
C LYS A 51 -13.26 1.29 8.70
N HIS A 52 -11.94 1.15 8.71
CA HIS A 52 -11.10 1.01 7.54
C HIS A 52 -10.07 -0.08 7.81
N VAL A 53 -9.87 -0.98 6.86
CA VAL A 53 -8.94 -2.11 7.01
C VAL A 53 -8.00 -2.13 5.83
N VAL A 54 -6.70 -2.01 6.10
CA VAL A 54 -5.66 -2.19 5.09
C VAL A 54 -5.12 -3.62 5.18
N VAL A 55 -5.25 -4.36 4.09
CA VAL A 55 -4.79 -5.75 3.97
C VAL A 55 -3.55 -5.79 3.10
N THR A 56 -2.49 -6.36 3.62
CA THR A 56 -1.26 -6.64 2.86
C THR A 56 -0.76 -8.04 3.14
N SER A 57 0.18 -8.52 2.36
CA SER A 57 0.81 -9.82 2.56
C SER A 57 2.29 -9.80 2.17
N VAL A 58 3.04 -10.81 2.63
CA VAL A 58 4.34 -11.12 2.04
C VAL A 58 4.15 -11.68 0.63
N ASP A 59 5.18 -11.55 -0.21
CA ASP A 59 5.17 -12.16 -1.54
C ASP A 59 4.99 -13.68 -1.47
N ARG A 60 4.10 -14.19 -2.28
CA ARG A 60 3.80 -15.60 -2.42
C ARG A 60 4.04 -16.11 -3.85
N ASP A 61 5.20 -15.76 -4.41
CA ASP A 61 5.66 -16.22 -5.72
C ASP A 61 5.67 -17.75 -5.87
N ASP A 62 5.64 -18.45 -4.74
CA ASP A 62 5.58 -19.90 -4.67
C ASP A 62 4.18 -20.48 -4.94
N LEU A 63 3.12 -19.67 -4.83
CA LEU A 63 1.76 -20.12 -5.12
C LEU A 63 1.42 -19.96 -6.60
N PRO A 64 0.59 -20.86 -7.16
CA PRO A 64 0.19 -20.79 -8.57
C PRO A 64 -0.49 -19.45 -8.93
N ASP A 65 -1.34 -18.93 -8.02
CA ASP A 65 -2.08 -17.68 -8.18
C ASP A 65 -1.41 -16.47 -7.52
N LYS A 66 -0.15 -16.60 -7.08
CA LYS A 66 0.60 -15.57 -6.35
C LYS A 66 -0.11 -15.02 -5.09
N GLY A 67 -1.06 -15.77 -4.56
CA GLY A 67 -1.85 -15.41 -3.38
C GLY A 67 -3.11 -14.59 -3.67
N ALA A 68 -3.46 -14.33 -4.93
CA ALA A 68 -4.63 -13.54 -5.30
C ALA A 68 -5.94 -14.09 -4.73
N GLY A 69 -6.14 -15.41 -4.76
CA GLY A 69 -7.31 -16.07 -4.20
C GLY A 69 -7.44 -15.88 -2.68
N HIS A 70 -6.33 -15.76 -1.97
CA HIS A 70 -6.36 -15.49 -0.54
C HIS A 70 -6.70 -14.04 -0.23
N TYR A 71 -6.23 -13.06 -1.04
CA TYR A 71 -6.71 -11.68 -0.99
C TYR A 71 -8.24 -11.63 -1.21
N ALA A 72 -8.73 -12.28 -2.25
CA ALA A 72 -10.16 -12.34 -2.54
C ALA A 72 -10.97 -12.92 -1.37
N ALA A 73 -10.53 -14.03 -0.78
CA ALA A 73 -11.17 -14.63 0.39
C ALA A 73 -11.17 -13.68 1.60
N THR A 74 -10.08 -12.93 1.79
CA THR A 74 -9.93 -11.97 2.90
C THR A 74 -10.85 -10.77 2.72
N ILE A 75 -10.90 -10.18 1.53
CA ILE A 75 -11.82 -9.07 1.22
C ILE A 75 -13.26 -9.50 1.48
N ARG A 76 -13.69 -10.65 0.96
CA ARG A 76 -15.04 -11.20 1.15
C ARG A 76 -15.37 -11.42 2.62
N ALA A 77 -14.44 -11.97 3.40
CA ALA A 77 -14.64 -12.21 4.82
C ALA A 77 -14.79 -10.89 5.60
N LEU A 78 -13.98 -9.87 5.27
CA LEU A 78 -14.07 -8.53 5.86
C LEU A 78 -15.42 -7.87 5.53
N GLN A 79 -15.80 -7.81 4.27
CA GLN A 79 -17.06 -7.20 3.82
C GLN A 79 -18.29 -7.88 4.46
N HIS A 80 -18.24 -9.21 4.59
CA HIS A 80 -19.32 -9.95 5.28
C HIS A 80 -19.39 -9.62 6.77
N LYS A 81 -18.24 -9.52 7.44
CA LYS A 81 -18.17 -9.31 8.89
C LYS A 81 -18.32 -7.86 9.31
N LEU A 82 -17.89 -6.95 8.47
CA LEU A 82 -17.81 -5.49 8.68
C LEU A 82 -18.39 -4.75 7.46
N PRO A 83 -19.72 -4.86 7.19
CA PRO A 83 -20.31 -4.32 5.95
C PRO A 83 -20.20 -2.79 5.82
N GLU A 84 -20.00 -2.07 6.93
CA GLU A 84 -19.82 -0.61 6.95
C GLU A 84 -18.35 -0.18 6.89
N ALA A 85 -17.40 -1.13 7.02
CA ALA A 85 -15.98 -0.81 6.94
C ALA A 85 -15.52 -0.82 5.48
N THR A 86 -14.57 0.04 5.19
CA THR A 86 -13.92 0.06 3.88
C THR A 86 -12.67 -0.82 3.87
N VAL A 87 -12.40 -1.44 2.74
CA VAL A 87 -11.29 -2.37 2.57
C VAL A 87 -10.30 -1.81 1.55
N GLU A 88 -9.06 -1.61 1.98
CA GLU A 88 -7.92 -1.31 1.15
C GLU A 88 -7.05 -2.57 1.02
N VAL A 89 -6.54 -2.85 -0.18
CA VAL A 89 -5.59 -3.93 -0.41
C VAL A 89 -4.29 -3.38 -0.95
N LEU A 90 -3.18 -3.63 -0.23
CA LEU A 90 -1.83 -3.38 -0.70
C LEU A 90 -1.27 -4.69 -1.27
N VAL A 91 -1.22 -4.77 -2.59
CA VAL A 91 -0.89 -6.01 -3.30
C VAL A 91 0.58 -6.08 -3.70
N PRO A 92 1.16 -7.30 -3.85
CA PRO A 92 2.47 -7.52 -4.43
C PRO A 92 2.44 -7.38 -5.96
N ASP A 93 3.60 -7.59 -6.61
CA ASP A 93 3.73 -7.50 -8.08
C ASP A 93 2.98 -8.61 -8.85
N PHE A 94 2.59 -9.72 -8.21
CA PHE A 94 1.95 -10.90 -8.81
C PHE A 94 2.71 -11.48 -10.02
N LEU A 95 4.03 -11.47 -10.00
CA LEU A 95 4.94 -11.75 -11.09
C LEU A 95 4.52 -12.93 -12.00
N GLY A 96 4.25 -12.61 -13.27
CA GLY A 96 3.84 -13.55 -14.31
C GLY A 96 2.37 -13.99 -14.25
N HIS A 97 1.57 -13.41 -13.36
CA HIS A 97 0.13 -13.68 -13.20
C HIS A 97 -0.67 -12.39 -12.94
N GLU A 98 -0.13 -11.25 -13.36
CA GLU A 98 -0.63 -9.93 -13.01
C GLU A 98 -2.10 -9.73 -13.43
N GLU A 99 -2.46 -10.11 -14.66
CA GLU A 99 -3.81 -9.90 -15.19
C GLU A 99 -4.85 -10.77 -14.45
N GLU A 100 -4.57 -12.07 -14.29
CA GLU A 100 -5.48 -13.00 -13.59
C GLU A 100 -5.62 -12.64 -12.10
N ALA A 101 -4.52 -12.19 -11.49
CA ALA A 101 -4.53 -11.77 -10.09
C ALA A 101 -5.37 -10.50 -9.89
N LEU A 102 -5.21 -9.50 -10.78
CA LEU A 102 -6.05 -8.30 -10.76
C LEU A 102 -7.53 -8.64 -10.88
N GLN A 103 -7.90 -9.48 -11.86
CA GLN A 103 -9.28 -9.93 -12.04
C GLN A 103 -9.82 -10.61 -10.78
N THR A 104 -9.02 -11.49 -10.16
CA THR A 104 -9.41 -12.24 -8.95
C THR A 104 -9.63 -11.31 -7.76
N VAL A 105 -8.71 -10.36 -7.52
CA VAL A 105 -8.76 -9.45 -6.37
C VAL A 105 -9.88 -8.42 -6.55
N LEU A 106 -9.98 -7.81 -7.73
CA LEU A 106 -10.93 -6.72 -8.01
C LEU A 106 -12.36 -7.21 -8.20
N ALA A 107 -12.58 -8.50 -8.50
CA ALA A 107 -13.92 -9.11 -8.48
C ALA A 107 -14.59 -9.02 -7.09
N GLU A 108 -13.80 -8.95 -6.02
CA GLU A 108 -14.33 -8.79 -4.64
C GLU A 108 -14.55 -7.32 -4.24
N ARG A 109 -14.31 -6.38 -5.16
CA ARG A 109 -14.65 -4.96 -5.05
C ARG A 109 -14.08 -4.27 -3.79
N PRO A 110 -12.75 -4.32 -3.52
CA PRO A 110 -12.16 -3.50 -2.47
C PRO A 110 -12.36 -2.01 -2.76
N ASP A 111 -12.46 -1.16 -1.74
CA ASP A 111 -12.64 0.29 -1.91
C ASP A 111 -11.38 0.97 -2.45
N VAL A 112 -10.20 0.48 -2.05
CA VAL A 112 -8.90 1.03 -2.47
C VAL A 112 -8.00 -0.10 -2.94
N PHE A 113 -7.46 0.06 -4.14
CA PHE A 113 -6.41 -0.77 -4.72
C PHE A 113 -5.07 -0.05 -4.62
N ASN A 114 -4.19 -0.58 -3.80
CA ASN A 114 -2.89 0.02 -3.49
C ASN A 114 -1.75 -0.90 -3.98
N HIS A 115 -0.80 -0.29 -4.68
CA HIS A 115 0.47 -0.92 -5.03
C HIS A 115 1.58 0.14 -4.97
N ASN A 116 2.53 -0.04 -4.06
CA ASN A 116 3.59 0.94 -3.84
C ASN A 116 4.64 0.88 -4.94
N ILE A 117 4.97 2.03 -5.53
CA ILE A 117 6.11 2.16 -6.45
C ILE A 117 7.45 2.21 -5.69
N GLU A 118 7.40 2.53 -4.41
CA GLU A 118 8.47 2.57 -3.42
C GLU A 118 9.53 3.66 -3.66
N THR A 119 10.09 3.79 -4.86
CA THR A 119 11.15 4.77 -5.13
C THR A 119 11.16 5.21 -6.59
N VAL A 120 12.00 6.18 -6.91
CA VAL A 120 12.15 6.73 -8.25
C VAL A 120 12.75 5.72 -9.24
N ARG A 121 12.46 5.88 -10.53
CA ARG A 121 12.86 4.98 -11.61
C ARG A 121 14.33 4.55 -11.56
N ARG A 122 15.24 5.49 -11.38
CA ARG A 122 16.69 5.22 -11.33
C ARG A 122 17.09 4.29 -10.18
N LEU A 123 16.45 4.42 -9.03
CA LEU A 123 16.78 3.64 -7.83
C LEU A 123 16.02 2.32 -7.76
N HIS A 124 14.90 2.19 -8.48
CA HIS A 124 13.99 1.05 -8.40
C HIS A 124 14.67 -0.32 -8.54
N PRO A 125 15.55 -0.58 -9.56
CA PRO A 125 16.20 -1.89 -9.69
C PRO A 125 17.09 -2.25 -8.50
N ARG A 126 17.72 -1.23 -7.88
CA ARG A 126 18.61 -1.43 -6.73
C ARG A 126 17.82 -1.67 -5.44
N MET A 127 16.67 -1.02 -5.29
CA MET A 127 15.91 -1.03 -4.03
C MET A 127 14.87 -2.16 -3.97
N ARG A 128 14.24 -2.47 -5.10
CA ARG A 128 13.19 -3.50 -5.22
C ARG A 128 13.72 -4.84 -5.72
N GLY A 129 14.98 -4.88 -6.16
CA GLY A 129 15.60 -6.08 -6.74
C GLY A 129 15.25 -6.31 -8.21
N ALA A 130 15.90 -7.33 -8.81
CA ALA A 130 15.83 -7.57 -10.25
C ALA A 130 14.47 -8.08 -10.77
N LYS A 131 13.60 -8.54 -9.88
CA LYS A 131 12.28 -9.06 -10.25
C LYS A 131 11.21 -7.97 -10.37
N ALA A 132 11.27 -6.95 -9.54
CA ALA A 132 10.32 -5.86 -9.55
C ALA A 132 10.66 -4.84 -10.64
N SER A 133 9.65 -4.35 -11.34
CA SER A 133 9.79 -3.37 -12.40
C SER A 133 8.99 -2.10 -12.09
N TYR A 134 9.61 -0.94 -12.27
CA TYR A 134 8.94 0.36 -12.16
C TYR A 134 7.75 0.46 -13.11
N ASP A 135 7.93 -0.01 -14.35
CA ASP A 135 6.87 0.03 -15.35
C ASP A 135 5.75 -0.97 -15.06
N THR A 136 6.07 -2.12 -14.45
CA THR A 136 5.07 -3.08 -13.98
C THR A 136 4.22 -2.49 -12.85
N ALA A 137 4.83 -1.76 -11.92
CA ALA A 137 4.09 -1.10 -10.84
C ALA A 137 3.09 -0.07 -11.39
N LEU A 138 3.50 0.75 -12.35
CA LEU A 138 2.62 1.70 -13.03
C LEU A 138 1.51 0.99 -13.82
N TRP A 139 1.86 -0.08 -14.54
CA TRP A 139 0.90 -0.87 -15.29
C TRP A 139 -0.15 -1.50 -14.39
N LEU A 140 0.24 -2.10 -13.25
CA LEU A 140 -0.68 -2.68 -12.28
C LEU A 140 -1.71 -1.65 -11.78
N LEU A 141 -1.28 -0.45 -11.45
CA LEU A 141 -2.15 0.63 -10.97
C LEU A 141 -3.16 1.06 -12.04
N ARG A 142 -2.69 1.28 -13.26
CA ARG A 142 -3.56 1.61 -14.40
C ARG A 142 -4.52 0.49 -14.71
N ARG A 143 -3.97 -0.73 -14.87
CA ARG A 143 -4.75 -1.90 -15.24
C ARG A 143 -5.79 -2.28 -14.20
N GLY A 144 -5.44 -2.14 -12.91
CA GLY A 144 -6.39 -2.34 -11.82
C GLY A 144 -7.62 -1.46 -11.95
N LYS A 145 -7.44 -0.20 -12.33
CA LYS A 145 -8.56 0.73 -12.56
C LYS A 145 -9.39 0.39 -13.80
N GLU A 146 -8.76 -0.16 -14.85
CA GLU A 146 -9.42 -0.58 -16.09
C GLU A 146 -10.22 -1.88 -15.91
N VAL A 147 -9.72 -2.82 -15.11
CA VAL A 147 -10.36 -4.11 -14.84
C VAL A 147 -11.57 -3.96 -13.91
N ALA A 148 -11.52 -3.03 -12.97
CA ALA A 148 -12.60 -2.79 -12.03
C ALA A 148 -13.86 -2.28 -12.78
N ASP A 149 -14.99 -2.96 -12.58
CA ASP A 149 -16.31 -2.57 -13.11
C ASP A 149 -17.06 -1.60 -12.18
N TYR A 150 -16.34 -1.01 -11.22
CA TYR A 150 -16.83 -0.10 -10.19
C TYR A 150 -15.80 1.02 -9.92
N PRO A 151 -16.19 2.12 -9.27
CA PRO A 151 -15.27 3.18 -8.89
C PRO A 151 -14.32 2.70 -7.78
N VAL A 152 -13.13 2.22 -8.16
CA VAL A 152 -12.05 1.91 -7.22
C VAL A 152 -11.09 3.09 -7.13
N LEU A 153 -10.69 3.46 -5.91
CA LEU A 153 -9.58 4.40 -5.72
C LEU A 153 -8.25 3.65 -5.87
N THR A 154 -7.32 4.24 -6.61
CA THR A 154 -5.97 3.70 -6.72
C THR A 154 -4.98 4.51 -5.91
N LYS A 155 -4.04 3.83 -5.28
CA LYS A 155 -3.08 4.41 -4.35
C LYS A 155 -1.69 3.88 -4.57
N SER A 156 -0.68 4.73 -4.33
CA SER A 156 0.72 4.33 -4.35
C SER A 156 1.53 5.08 -3.29
N GLY A 157 2.67 4.50 -2.91
CA GLY A 157 3.58 5.07 -1.93
C GLY A 157 4.99 5.25 -2.48
N ILE A 158 5.62 6.35 -2.09
CA ILE A 158 7.02 6.68 -2.39
C ILE A 158 7.75 6.85 -1.06
N ILE A 159 8.93 6.24 -0.93
CA ILE A 159 9.86 6.48 0.16
C ILE A 159 11.03 7.33 -0.33
N VAL A 160 11.39 8.34 0.45
CA VAL A 160 12.45 9.31 0.13
C VAL A 160 13.58 9.26 1.15
N GLY A 161 14.76 9.73 0.76
CA GLY A 161 15.98 9.67 1.58
C GLY A 161 16.93 8.51 1.21
N LEU A 162 16.77 7.98 -0.03
CA LEU A 162 17.58 6.89 -0.60
C LEU A 162 18.62 7.37 -1.63
N GLY A 163 18.73 8.69 -1.84
CA GLY A 163 19.62 9.33 -2.82
C GLY A 163 18.94 9.77 -4.11
N GLU A 164 17.62 9.86 -4.12
CA GLU A 164 16.82 10.50 -5.16
C GLU A 164 16.95 12.02 -5.10
N THR A 165 16.71 12.69 -6.22
CA THR A 165 16.54 14.14 -6.28
C THR A 165 15.04 14.49 -6.20
N ASN A 166 14.75 15.73 -5.85
CA ASN A 166 13.36 16.22 -5.85
C ASN A 166 12.73 16.16 -7.25
N ASP A 167 13.49 16.44 -8.30
CA ASP A 167 12.99 16.36 -9.67
C ASP A 167 12.61 14.92 -10.05
N GLU A 168 13.38 13.92 -9.62
CA GLU A 168 13.02 12.50 -9.83
C GLU A 168 11.75 12.10 -9.07
N VAL A 169 11.53 12.64 -7.86
CA VAL A 169 10.28 12.41 -7.12
C VAL A 169 9.11 13.04 -7.86
N ILE A 170 9.25 14.26 -8.36
CA ILE A 170 8.24 14.96 -9.15
C ILE A 170 7.93 14.18 -10.45
N GLU A 171 8.94 13.69 -11.15
CA GLU A 171 8.74 12.83 -12.33
C GLU A 171 7.96 11.56 -11.98
N THR A 172 8.30 10.90 -10.88
CA THR A 172 7.58 9.73 -10.39
C THR A 172 6.11 10.04 -10.05
N MET A 173 5.85 11.20 -9.46
CA MET A 173 4.48 11.64 -9.19
C MET A 173 3.70 11.91 -10.48
N HIS A 174 4.31 12.49 -11.51
CA HIS A 174 3.71 12.63 -12.83
C HIS A 174 3.40 11.27 -13.45
N ASP A 175 4.34 10.34 -13.44
CA ASP A 175 4.14 8.98 -13.94
C ASP A 175 2.92 8.31 -13.25
N LEU A 176 2.83 8.40 -11.92
CA LEU A 176 1.70 7.88 -11.16
C LEU A 176 0.37 8.55 -11.59
N ARG A 177 0.38 9.88 -11.73
CA ARG A 177 -0.83 10.63 -12.10
C ARG A 177 -1.30 10.30 -13.52
N GLU A 178 -0.38 10.15 -14.48
CA GLU A 178 -0.67 9.73 -15.85
C GLU A 178 -1.24 8.30 -15.93
N HIS A 179 -0.91 7.46 -14.93
CA HIS A 179 -1.47 6.11 -14.77
C HIS A 179 -2.75 6.08 -13.92
N GLY A 180 -3.34 7.26 -13.64
CA GLY A 180 -4.65 7.37 -13.02
C GLY A 180 -4.66 7.20 -11.49
N VAL A 181 -3.51 7.27 -10.83
CA VAL A 181 -3.43 7.14 -9.36
C VAL A 181 -4.14 8.31 -8.68
N ASP A 182 -5.01 8.01 -7.73
CA ASP A 182 -5.82 8.99 -7.02
C ASP A 182 -5.15 9.49 -5.74
N VAL A 183 -4.44 8.59 -5.03
CA VAL A 183 -3.82 8.89 -3.73
C VAL A 183 -2.34 8.58 -3.79
N VAL A 184 -1.50 9.50 -3.31
CA VAL A 184 -0.07 9.27 -3.13
C VAL A 184 0.36 9.53 -1.70
N THR A 185 1.19 8.63 -1.16
CA THR A 185 1.85 8.80 0.13
C THR A 185 3.35 8.97 -0.07
N ILE A 186 3.98 9.88 0.67
CA ILE A 186 5.43 10.14 0.60
C ILE A 186 5.98 10.12 2.02
N GLY A 187 6.84 9.15 2.32
CA GLY A 187 7.41 8.96 3.65
C GLY A 187 8.94 8.90 3.67
N GLN A 188 9.56 9.18 4.81
CA GLN A 188 11.00 9.02 4.99
C GLN A 188 11.37 7.52 5.00
N TYR A 189 12.38 7.14 4.26
CA TYR A 189 12.99 5.82 4.40
C TYR A 189 13.64 5.68 5.79
N LEU A 190 13.25 4.62 6.50
CA LEU A 190 13.86 4.23 7.76
C LEU A 190 14.57 2.89 7.55
N GLN A 191 15.86 2.84 7.83
CA GLN A 191 16.66 1.62 7.62
C GLN A 191 16.24 0.51 8.60
N PRO A 192 15.63 -0.60 8.14
CA PRO A 192 15.12 -1.63 9.06
C PRO A 192 16.22 -2.40 9.78
N SER A 193 17.38 -2.59 9.14
CA SER A 193 18.56 -3.21 9.76
C SER A 193 19.84 -2.77 9.05
N PRO A 194 21.03 -3.00 9.66
CA PRO A 194 22.31 -2.65 9.03
C PRO A 194 22.58 -3.32 7.68
N LYS A 195 21.83 -4.36 7.33
CA LYS A 195 21.93 -5.09 6.05
C LYS A 195 21.18 -4.42 4.91
N HIS A 196 20.22 -3.52 5.23
CA HIS A 196 19.44 -2.78 4.25
C HIS A 196 20.18 -1.54 3.76
N ALA A 197 19.66 -0.92 2.72
CA ALA A 197 20.21 0.32 2.18
C ALA A 197 20.38 1.36 3.28
N ARG A 198 21.49 2.08 3.26
CA ARG A 198 21.70 3.18 4.22
C ARG A 198 20.80 4.35 3.87
N ILE A 199 20.36 5.07 4.90
CA ILE A 199 19.72 6.37 4.71
C ILE A 199 20.77 7.30 4.09
N ASP A 200 20.45 7.87 2.93
CA ASP A 200 21.31 8.84 2.24
C ASP A 200 21.19 10.22 2.90
N ARG A 201 19.95 10.64 3.15
CA ARG A 201 19.65 11.90 3.83
C ARG A 201 18.35 11.83 4.64
N TRP A 202 18.27 12.63 5.67
CA TRP A 202 17.02 12.95 6.35
C TRP A 202 16.36 14.12 5.63
N VAL A 203 15.19 13.87 5.07
CA VAL A 203 14.43 14.88 4.33
C VAL A 203 13.79 15.86 5.30
N HIS A 204 13.98 17.16 5.05
CA HIS A 204 13.45 18.19 5.93
C HIS A 204 11.91 18.24 5.86
N PRO A 205 11.20 18.51 6.96
CA PRO A 205 9.73 18.62 6.95
C PRO A 205 9.17 19.61 5.93
N ASP A 206 9.90 20.67 5.61
CA ASP A 206 9.51 21.65 4.58
C ASP A 206 9.49 21.06 3.18
N GLU A 207 10.41 20.12 2.88
CA GLU A 207 10.42 19.41 1.59
C GLU A 207 9.20 18.50 1.46
N PHE A 208 8.79 17.82 2.54
CA PHE A 208 7.55 17.05 2.55
C PHE A 208 6.33 17.94 2.30
N ARG A 209 6.27 19.14 2.92
CA ARG A 209 5.20 20.10 2.64
C ARG A 209 5.21 20.57 1.19
N TRP A 210 6.39 20.83 0.65
CA TRP A 210 6.54 21.22 -0.75
C TRP A 210 6.09 20.10 -1.70
N LEU A 211 6.54 18.84 -1.49
CA LEU A 211 6.12 17.68 -2.28
C LEU A 211 4.60 17.50 -2.25
N ARG A 212 3.98 17.69 -1.09
CA ARG A 212 2.53 17.66 -0.96
C ARG A 212 1.87 18.72 -1.86
N GLN A 213 2.33 19.95 -1.81
CA GLN A 213 1.79 21.04 -2.65
C GLN A 213 1.94 20.74 -4.14
N GLN A 214 3.08 20.16 -4.55
CA GLN A 214 3.27 19.74 -5.93
C GLN A 214 2.24 18.67 -6.34
N GLY A 215 2.03 17.65 -5.53
CA GLY A 215 1.05 16.61 -5.83
C GLY A 215 -0.39 17.12 -5.85
N GLU A 216 -0.76 18.01 -4.93
CA GLU A 216 -2.06 18.68 -4.96
C GLU A 216 -2.25 19.50 -6.27
N ALA A 217 -1.20 20.18 -6.72
CA ALA A 217 -1.21 20.94 -7.99
C ALA A 217 -1.30 20.01 -9.24
N MET A 218 -0.78 18.79 -9.16
CA MET A 218 -0.90 17.76 -10.21
C MET A 218 -2.30 17.15 -10.28
N GLY A 219 -3.18 17.44 -9.32
CA GLY A 219 -4.55 16.95 -9.30
C GLY A 219 -4.71 15.54 -8.71
N PHE A 220 -3.82 15.10 -7.81
CA PHE A 220 -4.13 13.96 -6.95
C PHE A 220 -5.36 14.26 -6.08
N GLY A 221 -6.22 13.27 -5.89
CA GLY A 221 -7.37 13.39 -5.00
C GLY A 221 -6.95 13.55 -3.54
N SER A 222 -5.79 12.97 -3.17
CA SER A 222 -5.19 13.13 -1.85
C SER A 222 -3.68 12.93 -1.89
N VAL A 223 -2.94 13.74 -1.11
CA VAL A 223 -1.47 13.63 -0.95
C VAL A 223 -1.12 13.68 0.52
N PHE A 224 -0.58 12.59 1.03
CA PHE A 224 -0.02 12.52 2.39
C PHE A 224 1.50 12.47 2.31
N SER A 225 2.16 13.48 2.85
CA SER A 225 3.61 13.62 2.75
C SER A 225 4.18 14.08 4.09
N GLY A 226 5.08 13.30 4.66
CA GLY A 226 5.69 13.59 5.95
C GLY A 226 6.67 12.51 6.43
N PRO A 227 7.54 12.82 7.42
CA PRO A 227 8.59 11.90 7.85
C PRO A 227 8.09 10.54 8.35
N LEU A 228 6.94 10.51 9.00
CA LEU A 228 6.35 9.30 9.57
C LEU A 228 5.21 8.72 8.73
N VAL A 229 4.93 9.30 7.56
CA VAL A 229 3.89 8.79 6.67
C VAL A 229 4.27 7.40 6.15
N ARG A 230 3.30 6.50 6.16
CA ARG A 230 3.34 5.16 5.57
C ARG A 230 2.08 4.96 4.71
N SER A 231 2.05 3.91 3.90
CA SER A 231 0.89 3.63 3.05
C SER A 231 -0.40 3.54 3.85
N SER A 232 -0.37 2.97 5.05
CA SER A 232 -1.53 2.84 5.94
C SER A 232 -1.80 4.05 6.84
N TYR A 233 -0.88 5.03 6.92
CA TYR A 233 -1.02 6.17 7.81
C TYR A 233 -2.29 6.97 7.52
N ARG A 234 -3.27 6.96 8.47
CA ARG A 234 -4.59 7.61 8.31
C ARG A 234 -5.27 7.25 6.99
N ALA A 235 -5.28 5.96 6.63
CA ALA A 235 -5.75 5.52 5.33
C ALA A 235 -7.24 5.80 5.09
N ASP A 236 -8.07 5.82 6.14
CA ASP A 236 -9.46 6.26 6.11
C ASP A 236 -9.60 7.74 5.70
N GLU A 237 -8.78 8.63 6.28
CA GLU A 237 -8.75 10.06 5.91
C GLU A 237 -8.27 10.24 4.46
N GLN A 238 -7.26 9.47 4.03
CA GLN A 238 -6.75 9.48 2.66
C GLN A 238 -7.86 9.13 1.67
N ARG A 239 -8.59 8.05 1.93
CA ARG A 239 -9.72 7.63 1.11
C ARG A 239 -10.84 8.67 1.10
N HIS A 240 -11.21 9.19 2.27
CA HIS A 240 -12.27 10.17 2.38
C HIS A 240 -11.94 11.46 1.61
N ALA A 241 -10.70 11.97 1.73
CA ALA A 241 -10.23 13.14 1.01
C ALA A 241 -10.29 12.93 -0.50
N ALA A 242 -9.80 11.78 -1.00
CA ALA A 242 -9.82 11.45 -2.41
C ALA A 242 -11.26 11.30 -2.97
N ALA A 243 -12.15 10.63 -2.23
CA ALA A 243 -13.54 10.43 -2.65
C ALA A 243 -14.37 11.72 -2.68
N THR A 244 -14.02 12.72 -1.87
CA THR A 244 -14.76 13.99 -1.78
C THR A 244 -14.15 15.12 -2.61
N GLY A 245 -12.98 14.90 -3.24
CA GLY A 245 -12.22 15.94 -3.96
C GLY A 245 -11.74 17.08 -3.06
N ARG A 246 -11.74 16.89 -1.73
CA ARG A 246 -11.24 17.85 -0.75
C ARG A 246 -9.83 17.42 -0.37
N GLY A 247 -8.82 18.12 -0.86
CA GLY A 247 -7.44 17.96 -0.41
C GLY A 247 -7.36 17.89 1.12
N ALA A 248 -6.52 16.99 1.65
CA ALA A 248 -6.41 16.74 3.09
C ALA A 248 -6.17 18.04 3.87
N VAL A 249 -6.95 18.24 4.92
CA VAL A 249 -6.81 19.38 5.85
C VAL A 249 -5.42 19.32 6.47
N ALA A 250 -4.70 20.43 6.43
CA ALA A 250 -3.39 20.58 7.05
C ALA A 250 -3.47 20.34 8.56
N LEU A 251 -2.57 19.53 9.08
CA LEU A 251 -2.13 19.55 10.48
C LEU A 251 -0.79 20.25 10.58
#